data_ed7db80fd9bdc0f9dd7af264110f2675
#
_entry.id   ed7db80fd9bdc0f9dd7af264110f2675
#
_cell.length_a   1.000
_cell.length_b   1.000
_cell.length_c   1.000
_cell.angle_alpha   90.00
_cell.angle_beta   90.00
_cell.angle_gamma   90.00
#
_symmetry.space_group_name_H-M   'P 1'
#
loop_
_entity.id
_entity.type
_entity.pdbx_description
1 polymer ?
#
loop_
_entity_poly.entity_id
_entity_poly.type
_entity_poly.pdbx_seq_one_letter_code
_entity_poly.pdbx_strand_id
1 'polypeptide(L)'
;FNISSVISYMNPTWDSSIDENKAFENATVVADLVFQNALETELSIYKAKSTVINAYNNRENPHILKLDKACPWKETLLEIDKDQEVLFTVYPIKEGDYRVQTVPKTLTAFESRANLPDAWAGKKGAELAHVTGLDDAVFCHPGKFIAGFKSLESAQSAAEMAVEHHKENIANKDTNKDFE
;
A
#
# COMPACT_ATOMS: atom_id res chain seq x y z
N PHE A 1 -14.05 11.91 13.10
CA PHE A 1 -14.41 13.18 12.44
C PHE A 1 -14.88 12.88 11.03
N ASN A 2 -16.02 13.44 10.64
CA ASN A 2 -16.52 13.43 9.27
C ASN A 2 -16.73 14.88 8.80
N ILE A 3 -16.92 15.09 7.49
CA ILE A 3 -17.05 16.43 6.91
C ILE A 3 -18.22 17.21 7.52
N SER A 4 -19.34 16.56 7.82
CA SER A 4 -20.50 17.22 8.42
C SER A 4 -20.18 17.80 9.80
N SER A 5 -19.40 17.08 10.61
CA SER A 5 -18.94 17.60 11.91
C SER A 5 -18.00 18.81 11.74
N VAL A 6 -17.07 18.76 10.76
CA VAL A 6 -16.17 19.90 10.47
C VAL A 6 -16.99 21.14 10.08
N ILE A 7 -17.94 20.97 9.15
CA ILE A 7 -18.81 22.07 8.71
C ILE A 7 -19.67 22.60 9.86
N SER A 8 -20.18 21.73 10.74
CA SER A 8 -20.98 22.14 11.91
C SER A 8 -20.20 23.03 12.88
N TYR A 9 -18.90 22.78 13.07
CA TYR A 9 -18.05 23.64 13.91
C TYR A 9 -17.77 25.02 13.32
N MET A 10 -18.09 25.26 12.07
CA MET A 10 -17.92 26.56 11.41
C MET A 10 -19.11 27.49 11.62
N ASN A 11 -20.22 27.01 12.20
CA ASN A 11 -21.32 27.88 12.60
C ASN A 11 -20.87 28.82 13.74
N PRO A 12 -21.35 30.09 13.74
CA PRO A 12 -21.08 31.02 14.84
C PRO A 12 -21.59 30.45 16.17
N THR A 13 -20.84 30.68 17.25
CA THR A 13 -21.32 30.42 18.61
C THR A 13 -22.34 31.46 19.00
N TRP A 14 -23.18 31.16 20.00
CA TRP A 14 -24.30 32.03 20.48
C TRP A 14 -23.82 33.44 20.89
N ASP A 15 -22.56 33.59 21.30
CA ASP A 15 -21.91 34.84 21.74
C ASP A 15 -20.97 35.45 20.68
N SER A 16 -20.95 34.87 19.49
CA SER A 16 -20.11 35.34 18.37
C SER A 16 -20.69 36.58 17.72
N SER A 17 -19.81 37.52 17.31
CA SER A 17 -20.14 38.66 16.48
C SER A 17 -19.94 38.39 14.97
N ILE A 18 -19.63 37.15 14.58
CA ILE A 18 -19.41 36.77 13.18
C ILE A 18 -20.77 36.72 12.48
N ASP A 19 -20.87 37.38 11.33
CA ASP A 19 -22.03 37.31 10.46
C ASP A 19 -22.25 35.87 9.94
N GLU A 20 -23.48 35.39 10.01
CA GLU A 20 -23.85 34.03 9.59
C GLU A 20 -23.55 33.76 8.12
N ASN A 21 -23.73 34.77 7.24
CA ASN A 21 -23.42 34.64 5.82
C ASN A 21 -21.91 34.44 5.64
N LYS A 22 -21.09 35.17 6.42
CA LYS A 22 -19.63 34.99 6.38
C LYS A 22 -19.19 33.62 6.89
N ALA A 23 -19.81 33.13 7.93
CA ALA A 23 -19.56 31.77 8.42
C ALA A 23 -19.95 30.71 7.36
N PHE A 24 -21.09 30.90 6.69
CA PHE A 24 -21.56 30.04 5.59
C PHE A 24 -20.59 30.07 4.39
N GLU A 25 -20.14 31.26 3.96
CA GLU A 25 -19.13 31.38 2.89
C GLU A 25 -17.84 30.59 3.23
N ASN A 26 -17.33 30.73 4.47
CA ASN A 26 -16.16 30.01 4.92
C ASN A 26 -16.37 28.49 4.92
N ALA A 27 -17.54 28.04 5.40
CA ALA A 27 -17.93 26.62 5.40
C ALA A 27 -18.01 26.07 3.97
N THR A 28 -18.53 26.84 3.03
CA THR A 28 -18.62 26.49 1.60
C THR A 28 -17.22 26.30 0.99
N VAL A 29 -16.27 27.18 1.30
CA VAL A 29 -14.88 27.04 0.82
C VAL A 29 -14.25 25.74 1.33
N VAL A 30 -14.44 25.41 2.60
CA VAL A 30 -13.92 24.16 3.17
C VAL A 30 -14.58 22.94 2.54
N ALA A 31 -15.90 22.96 2.36
CA ALA A 31 -16.63 21.88 1.71
C ALA A 31 -16.17 21.65 0.26
N ASP A 32 -16.01 22.73 -0.50
CA ASP A 32 -15.52 22.67 -1.89
C ASP A 32 -14.11 22.10 -1.96
N LEU A 33 -13.19 22.56 -1.13
CA LEU A 33 -11.83 22.06 -1.08
C LEU A 33 -11.78 20.54 -0.79
N VAL A 34 -12.57 20.07 0.17
CA VAL A 34 -12.65 18.63 0.48
C VAL A 34 -13.24 17.86 -0.69
N PHE A 35 -14.30 18.37 -1.32
CA PHE A 35 -14.93 17.75 -2.50
C PHE A 35 -13.97 17.64 -3.68
N GLN A 36 -13.26 18.71 -4.03
CA GLN A 36 -12.29 18.71 -5.13
C GLN A 36 -11.17 17.67 -4.90
N ASN A 37 -10.59 17.62 -3.69
CA ASN A 37 -9.54 16.65 -3.37
C ASN A 37 -10.06 15.21 -3.39
N ALA A 38 -11.29 14.97 -2.94
CA ALA A 38 -11.92 13.64 -3.01
C ALA A 38 -12.11 13.23 -4.48
N LEU A 39 -12.64 14.13 -5.32
CA LEU A 39 -12.84 13.88 -6.74
C LEU A 39 -11.51 13.60 -7.48
N GLU A 40 -10.46 14.36 -7.20
CA GLU A 40 -9.14 14.13 -7.79
C GLU A 40 -8.57 12.76 -7.38
N THR A 41 -8.79 12.34 -6.13
CA THR A 41 -8.37 11.03 -5.63
C THR A 41 -9.08 9.91 -6.38
N GLU A 42 -10.41 9.98 -6.51
CA GLU A 42 -11.20 8.98 -7.23
C GLU A 42 -10.83 8.92 -8.72
N LEU A 43 -10.63 10.07 -9.36
CA LEU A 43 -10.17 10.13 -10.75
C LEU A 43 -8.77 9.52 -10.92
N SER A 44 -7.88 9.70 -9.94
CA SER A 44 -6.55 9.08 -9.95
C SER A 44 -6.64 7.56 -9.86
N ILE A 45 -7.48 7.03 -8.98
CA ILE A 45 -7.75 5.58 -8.85
C ILE A 45 -8.33 5.04 -10.16
N TYR A 46 -9.34 5.70 -10.71
CA TYR A 46 -9.96 5.32 -12.00
C TYR A 46 -8.94 5.25 -13.14
N LYS A 47 -8.08 6.26 -13.27
CA LYS A 47 -7.01 6.29 -14.28
C LYS A 47 -5.97 5.17 -14.09
N ALA A 48 -5.72 4.76 -12.84
CA ALA A 48 -4.79 3.67 -12.54
C ALA A 48 -5.36 2.28 -12.85
N LYS A 49 -6.69 2.15 -12.91
CA LYS A 49 -7.39 0.86 -13.02
C LYS A 49 -6.88 0.02 -14.21
N SER A 50 -6.76 0.60 -15.39
CA SER A 50 -6.26 -0.10 -16.58
C SER A 50 -4.81 -0.56 -16.43
N THR A 51 -3.95 0.24 -15.80
CA THR A 51 -2.54 -0.11 -15.52
C THR A 51 -2.46 -1.33 -14.62
N VAL A 52 -3.25 -1.36 -13.53
CA VAL A 52 -3.28 -2.46 -12.58
C VAL A 52 -3.85 -3.75 -13.22
N ILE A 53 -4.95 -3.64 -13.97
CA ILE A 53 -5.56 -4.78 -14.67
C ILE A 53 -4.57 -5.38 -15.68
N ASN A 54 -3.91 -4.55 -16.47
CA ASN A 54 -2.91 -5.01 -17.43
C ASN A 54 -1.74 -5.71 -16.75
N ALA A 55 -1.21 -5.14 -15.67
CA ALA A 55 -0.13 -5.75 -14.89
C ALA A 55 -0.57 -7.09 -14.27
N TYR A 56 -1.80 -7.17 -13.77
CA TYR A 56 -2.37 -8.39 -13.20
C TYR A 56 -2.49 -9.52 -14.24
N ASN A 57 -3.02 -9.20 -15.42
CA ASN A 57 -3.25 -10.19 -16.48
C ASN A 57 -1.94 -10.69 -17.14
N ASN A 58 -0.88 -9.87 -17.13
CA ASN A 58 0.41 -10.20 -17.74
C ASN A 58 1.49 -10.56 -16.72
N ARG A 59 1.11 -10.83 -15.46
CA ARG A 59 2.10 -11.19 -14.43
C ARG A 59 2.74 -12.55 -14.72
N GLU A 60 4.05 -12.62 -14.60
CA GLU A 60 4.84 -13.86 -14.77
C GLU A 60 4.75 -14.75 -13.53
N ASN A 61 4.76 -14.13 -12.34
CA ASN A 61 4.59 -14.82 -11.08
C ASN A 61 3.18 -14.53 -10.52
N PRO A 62 2.35 -15.56 -10.23
CA PRO A 62 0.98 -15.36 -9.75
C PRO A 62 0.91 -14.59 -8.43
N HIS A 63 1.98 -14.63 -7.63
CA HIS A 63 2.04 -14.02 -6.30
C HIS A 63 2.61 -12.60 -6.29
N ILE A 64 3.06 -12.07 -7.44
CA ILE A 64 3.72 -10.77 -7.54
C ILE A 64 3.05 -9.89 -8.60
N LEU A 65 2.56 -8.72 -8.19
CA LEU A 65 2.11 -7.68 -9.10
C LEU A 65 3.25 -6.70 -9.37
N LYS A 66 3.75 -6.67 -10.59
CA LYS A 66 4.76 -5.70 -11.04
C LYS A 66 4.11 -4.53 -11.76
N LEU A 67 4.36 -3.31 -11.31
CA LEU A 67 3.86 -2.08 -11.90
C LEU A 67 5.01 -1.26 -12.47
N ASP A 68 4.85 -0.74 -13.68
CA ASP A 68 5.87 0.09 -14.36
C ASP A 68 5.93 1.51 -13.82
N LYS A 69 4.92 1.93 -13.06
CA LYS A 69 4.85 3.23 -12.40
C LYS A 69 4.11 3.15 -11.07
N ALA A 70 4.48 4.02 -10.14
CA ALA A 70 3.71 4.21 -8.90
C ALA A 70 2.31 4.72 -9.24
N CYS A 71 1.29 4.00 -8.77
CA CYS A 71 -0.11 4.38 -8.93
C CYS A 71 -0.96 3.80 -7.78
N PRO A 72 -2.18 4.29 -7.56
CA PRO A 72 -3.12 3.66 -6.65
C PRO A 72 -3.52 2.27 -7.17
N TRP A 73 -3.01 1.22 -6.55
CA TRP A 73 -3.20 -0.16 -7.02
C TRP A 73 -4.10 -1.01 -6.12
N LYS A 74 -4.18 -0.65 -4.83
CA LYS A 74 -4.78 -1.53 -3.81
C LYS A 74 -6.24 -1.86 -4.08
N GLU A 75 -7.06 -0.84 -4.33
CA GLU A 75 -8.49 -1.02 -4.53
C GLU A 75 -8.79 -1.88 -5.76
N THR A 76 -8.18 -1.55 -6.90
CA THR A 76 -8.34 -2.34 -8.13
C THR A 76 -7.84 -3.77 -7.96
N LEU A 77 -6.67 -3.97 -7.33
CA LEU A 77 -6.16 -5.31 -7.10
C LEU A 77 -7.11 -6.15 -6.22
N LEU A 78 -7.60 -5.58 -5.12
CA LEU A 78 -8.54 -6.28 -4.23
C LEU A 78 -9.90 -6.56 -4.91
N GLU A 79 -10.28 -5.75 -5.90
CA GLU A 79 -11.48 -5.98 -6.71
C GLU A 79 -11.32 -7.17 -7.66
N ILE A 80 -10.15 -7.32 -8.32
CA ILE A 80 -9.96 -8.31 -9.39
C ILE A 80 -9.36 -9.63 -8.91
N ASP A 81 -8.53 -9.60 -7.87
CA ASP A 81 -7.82 -10.77 -7.31
C ASP A 81 -8.64 -11.45 -6.21
N LYS A 82 -9.75 -12.08 -6.61
CA LYS A 82 -10.72 -12.71 -5.68
C LYS A 82 -10.15 -13.91 -4.93
N ASP A 83 -9.24 -14.62 -5.58
CA ASP A 83 -8.59 -15.80 -5.00
C ASP A 83 -7.42 -15.44 -4.08
N GLN A 84 -7.13 -14.14 -3.94
CA GLN A 84 -6.07 -13.59 -3.09
C GLN A 84 -4.68 -14.15 -3.38
N GLU A 85 -4.40 -14.45 -4.65
CA GLU A 85 -3.14 -15.05 -5.09
C GLU A 85 -1.96 -14.09 -4.97
N VAL A 86 -2.18 -12.77 -5.26
CA VAL A 86 -1.11 -11.78 -5.21
C VAL A 86 -0.78 -11.44 -3.75
N LEU A 87 0.47 -11.67 -3.37
CA LEU A 87 0.99 -11.45 -2.03
C LEU A 87 1.81 -10.16 -1.91
N PHE A 88 2.55 -9.81 -2.97
CA PHE A 88 3.45 -8.67 -3.01
C PHE A 88 3.27 -7.84 -4.28
N THR A 89 3.55 -6.54 -4.15
CA THR A 89 3.55 -5.59 -5.26
C THR A 89 4.95 -4.98 -5.39
N VAL A 90 5.49 -4.92 -6.61
CA VAL A 90 6.77 -4.27 -6.94
C VAL A 90 6.49 -3.05 -7.82
N TYR A 91 7.00 -1.88 -7.44
CA TYR A 91 6.80 -0.63 -8.19
C TYR A 91 7.93 0.38 -7.97
N PRO A 92 8.23 1.24 -8.98
CA PRO A 92 9.19 2.33 -8.83
C PRO A 92 8.60 3.47 -7.99
N ILE A 93 9.48 4.27 -7.38
CA ILE A 93 9.14 5.58 -6.80
C ILE A 93 9.81 6.71 -7.58
N LYS A 94 9.44 7.97 -7.29
CA LYS A 94 9.93 9.14 -8.05
C LYS A 94 11.46 9.30 -8.04
N GLU A 95 12.10 8.90 -6.98
CA GLU A 95 13.56 8.98 -6.78
C GLU A 95 14.34 7.89 -7.53
N GLY A 96 13.65 7.03 -8.28
CA GLY A 96 14.26 5.94 -9.05
C GLY A 96 14.47 4.64 -8.29
N ASP A 97 14.23 4.63 -6.97
CA ASP A 97 14.22 3.39 -6.18
C ASP A 97 12.92 2.60 -6.41
N TYR A 98 12.96 1.33 -6.01
CA TYR A 98 11.82 0.42 -6.09
C TYR A 98 11.32 0.02 -4.70
N ARG A 99 10.05 -0.32 -4.63
CA ARG A 99 9.42 -0.82 -3.41
C ARG A 99 8.86 -2.21 -3.63
N VAL A 100 9.05 -3.04 -2.62
CA VAL A 100 8.32 -4.30 -2.43
C VAL A 100 7.33 -4.05 -1.31
N GLN A 101 6.05 -4.15 -1.58
CA GLN A 101 4.99 -3.90 -0.61
C GLN A 101 4.04 -5.10 -0.53
N THR A 102 3.64 -5.45 0.68
CA THR A 102 2.67 -6.52 0.91
C THR A 102 1.27 -6.10 0.50
N VAL A 103 0.46 -7.05 0.04
CA VAL A 103 -0.96 -6.82 -0.25
C VAL A 103 -1.76 -6.97 1.04
N PRO A 104 -2.55 -5.95 1.44
CA PRO A 104 -3.41 -6.05 2.61
C PRO A 104 -4.57 -7.02 2.35
N LYS A 105 -5.15 -7.61 3.40
CA LYS A 105 -6.33 -8.47 3.29
C LYS A 105 -7.58 -7.71 2.82
N THR A 106 -7.74 -6.47 3.29
CA THR A 106 -8.80 -5.52 2.86
C THR A 106 -8.23 -4.11 2.77
N LEU A 107 -8.96 -3.17 2.16
CA LEU A 107 -8.52 -1.76 2.03
C LEU A 107 -8.18 -1.09 3.36
N THR A 108 -8.90 -1.44 4.42
CA THR A 108 -8.75 -0.84 5.75
C THR A 108 -7.98 -1.72 6.74
N ALA A 109 -7.59 -2.94 6.33
CA ALA A 109 -6.86 -3.84 7.21
C ALA A 109 -5.40 -3.42 7.36
N PHE A 110 -4.90 -3.48 8.58
CA PHE A 110 -3.46 -3.43 8.86
C PHE A 110 -2.78 -4.77 8.57
N GLU A 111 -3.56 -5.86 8.53
CA GLU A 111 -3.08 -7.19 8.27
C GLU A 111 -2.85 -7.42 6.78
N SER A 112 -1.67 -7.96 6.43
CA SER A 112 -1.31 -8.34 5.07
C SER A 112 -1.61 -9.82 4.80
N ARG A 113 -1.78 -10.18 3.53
CA ARG A 113 -1.91 -11.59 3.09
C ARG A 113 -0.65 -12.39 3.41
N ALA A 114 0.52 -11.77 3.22
CA ALA A 114 1.82 -12.27 3.60
C ALA A 114 2.69 -11.13 4.14
N ASN A 115 3.65 -11.43 4.99
CA ASN A 115 4.66 -10.47 5.46
C ASN A 115 6.00 -10.73 4.78
N LEU A 116 6.84 -9.70 4.72
CA LEU A 116 8.25 -9.86 4.39
C LEU A 116 8.95 -10.70 5.48
N PRO A 117 10.06 -11.40 5.17
CA PRO A 117 10.77 -12.24 6.12
C PRO A 117 11.13 -11.54 7.43
N ASP A 118 11.01 -12.25 8.55
CA ASP A 118 11.31 -11.74 9.88
C ASP A 118 12.76 -11.26 10.01
N ALA A 119 13.68 -11.96 9.34
CA ALA A 119 15.09 -11.62 9.30
C ALA A 119 15.37 -10.23 8.70
N TRP A 120 14.44 -9.65 7.93
CA TRP A 120 14.59 -8.32 7.30
C TRP A 120 14.07 -7.18 8.16
N ALA A 121 13.22 -7.48 9.16
CA ALA A 121 12.51 -6.49 9.96
C ALA A 121 13.43 -5.42 10.56
N GLY A 122 13.17 -4.14 10.23
CA GLY A 122 13.91 -2.99 10.75
C GLY A 122 15.33 -2.78 10.21
N LYS A 123 15.84 -3.68 9.36
CA LYS A 123 17.18 -3.59 8.79
C LYS A 123 17.26 -2.56 7.67
N LYS A 124 18.46 -1.98 7.48
CA LYS A 124 18.74 -0.94 6.49
C LYS A 124 20.13 -1.14 5.86
N GLY A 125 20.29 -0.67 4.62
CA GLY A 125 21.59 -0.65 3.92
C GLY A 125 22.33 -1.98 4.04
N ALA A 126 23.58 -1.95 4.50
CA ALA A 126 24.45 -3.12 4.58
C ALA A 126 23.89 -4.27 5.45
N GLU A 127 23.13 -3.97 6.52
CA GLU A 127 22.51 -5.01 7.33
C GLU A 127 21.41 -5.76 6.58
N LEU A 128 20.61 -5.03 5.78
CA LEU A 128 19.60 -5.64 4.93
C LEU A 128 20.25 -6.38 3.77
N ALA A 129 21.26 -5.80 3.13
CA ALA A 129 22.03 -6.42 2.06
C ALA A 129 22.61 -7.77 2.51
N HIS A 130 23.17 -7.82 3.72
CA HIS A 130 23.74 -9.06 4.27
C HIS A 130 22.70 -10.19 4.40
N VAL A 131 21.49 -9.90 4.86
CA VAL A 131 20.46 -10.93 5.07
C VAL A 131 19.65 -11.27 3.82
N THR A 132 19.64 -10.39 2.82
CA THR A 132 18.98 -10.61 1.54
C THR A 132 19.92 -11.12 0.46
N GLY A 133 21.22 -10.86 0.58
CA GLY A 133 22.19 -11.06 -0.51
C GLY A 133 22.04 -10.06 -1.65
N LEU A 134 21.32 -8.93 -1.44
CA LEU A 134 21.05 -7.90 -2.44
C LEU A 134 21.78 -6.61 -2.05
N ASP A 135 22.89 -6.30 -2.74
CA ASP A 135 23.82 -5.22 -2.36
C ASP A 135 23.22 -3.82 -2.38
N ASP A 136 22.14 -3.61 -3.12
CA ASP A 136 21.45 -2.33 -3.29
C ASP A 136 20.23 -2.16 -2.38
N ALA A 137 20.09 -3.02 -1.36
CA ALA A 137 19.04 -2.95 -0.38
C ALA A 137 19.07 -1.62 0.39
N VAL A 138 17.91 -0.97 0.54
CA VAL A 138 17.79 0.34 1.19
C VAL A 138 17.25 0.19 2.61
N PHE A 139 16.07 -0.41 2.78
CA PHE A 139 15.44 -0.64 4.08
C PHE A 139 14.37 -1.73 4.02
N CYS A 140 14.05 -2.30 5.18
CA CYS A 140 12.82 -3.03 5.44
C CYS A 140 12.15 -2.45 6.69
N HIS A 141 10.86 -2.12 6.59
CA HIS A 141 10.11 -1.58 7.73
C HIS A 141 9.98 -2.61 8.86
N PRO A 142 10.09 -2.23 10.15
CA PRO A 142 9.92 -3.16 11.28
C PRO A 142 8.62 -3.95 11.25
N GLY A 143 7.53 -3.35 10.73
CA GLY A 143 6.24 -4.02 10.53
C GLY A 143 6.19 -4.99 9.35
N LYS A 144 7.27 -5.18 8.60
CA LYS A 144 7.42 -6.15 7.50
C LYS A 144 6.42 -6.01 6.35
N PHE A 145 5.86 -4.83 6.16
CA PHE A 145 4.88 -4.59 5.10
C PHE A 145 5.45 -3.87 3.88
N ILE A 146 6.66 -3.33 3.97
CA ILE A 146 7.33 -2.63 2.85
C ILE A 146 8.84 -2.68 3.01
N ALA A 147 9.52 -2.88 1.89
CA ALA A 147 10.98 -2.77 1.76
C ALA A 147 11.35 -1.95 0.52
N GLY A 148 12.55 -1.40 0.50
CA GLY A 148 13.09 -0.59 -0.58
C GLY A 148 14.41 -1.13 -1.12
N PHE A 149 14.57 -1.04 -2.45
CA PHE A 149 15.78 -1.44 -3.22
C PHE A 149 16.05 -0.40 -4.30
N LYS A 150 17.30 -0.29 -4.77
CA LYS A 150 17.66 0.71 -5.79
C LYS A 150 17.39 0.23 -7.22
N SER A 151 17.29 -1.08 -7.44
CA SER A 151 17.03 -1.65 -8.78
C SER A 151 15.74 -2.43 -8.83
N LEU A 152 15.13 -2.53 -10.02
CA LEU A 152 13.97 -3.39 -10.27
C LEU A 152 14.34 -4.86 -10.05
N GLU A 153 15.53 -5.26 -10.48
CA GLU A 153 16.03 -6.63 -10.37
C GLU A 153 16.08 -7.09 -8.92
N SER A 154 16.70 -6.28 -8.04
CA SER A 154 16.74 -6.58 -6.61
C SER A 154 15.36 -6.57 -5.97
N ALA A 155 14.48 -5.65 -6.34
CA ALA A 155 13.12 -5.62 -5.82
C ALA A 155 12.31 -6.86 -6.25
N GLN A 156 12.47 -7.33 -7.50
CA GLN A 156 11.85 -8.58 -7.96
C GLN A 156 12.39 -9.79 -7.21
N SER A 157 13.72 -9.92 -7.11
CA SER A 157 14.36 -11.01 -6.36
C SER A 157 13.90 -11.03 -4.89
N ALA A 158 13.82 -9.87 -4.26
CA ALA A 158 13.33 -9.74 -2.89
C ALA A 158 11.85 -10.19 -2.76
N ALA A 159 11.00 -9.84 -3.72
CA ALA A 159 9.61 -10.28 -3.72
C ALA A 159 9.50 -11.80 -3.89
N GLU A 160 10.30 -12.40 -4.77
CA GLU A 160 10.37 -13.85 -4.97
C GLU A 160 10.84 -14.58 -3.71
N MET A 161 11.91 -14.10 -3.06
CA MET A 161 12.37 -14.61 -1.77
C MET A 161 11.28 -14.54 -0.70
N ALA A 162 10.51 -13.47 -0.65
CA ALA A 162 9.42 -13.32 0.29
C ALA A 162 8.25 -14.28 -0.01
N VAL A 163 7.97 -14.59 -1.28
CA VAL A 163 6.99 -15.62 -1.68
C VAL A 163 7.43 -16.99 -1.22
N GLU A 164 8.68 -17.39 -1.45
CA GLU A 164 9.20 -18.69 -1.01
C GLU A 164 9.18 -18.81 0.53
N HIS A 165 9.62 -17.78 1.24
CA HIS A 165 9.52 -17.74 2.70
C HIS A 165 8.07 -17.91 3.20
N HIS A 166 7.10 -17.29 2.53
CA HIS A 166 5.68 -17.46 2.88
C HIS A 166 5.21 -18.90 2.68
N LYS A 167 5.57 -19.55 1.57
CA LYS A 167 5.23 -20.96 1.29
C LYS A 167 5.84 -21.90 2.32
N GLU A 168 7.10 -21.72 2.68
CA GLU A 168 7.79 -22.49 3.72
C GLU A 168 7.08 -22.39 5.08
N ASN A 169 6.67 -21.16 5.45
CA ASN A 169 5.95 -20.92 6.70
C ASN A 169 4.57 -21.60 6.75
N ILE A 170 3.87 -21.71 5.62
CA ILE A 170 2.61 -22.45 5.54
C ILE A 170 2.89 -23.95 5.69
N ALA A 171 3.84 -24.52 4.94
CA ALA A 171 4.19 -25.92 4.98
C ALA A 171 4.60 -26.38 6.40
N ASN A 172 5.39 -25.56 7.10
CA ASN A 172 5.81 -25.83 8.48
C ASN A 172 4.67 -25.78 9.50
N LYS A 173 3.63 -24.97 9.25
CA LYS A 173 2.43 -24.91 10.12
C LYS A 173 1.54 -26.13 9.93
N ASP A 174 1.44 -26.64 8.72
CA ASP A 174 0.61 -27.82 8.42
C ASP A 174 1.25 -29.09 8.97
N THR A 175 2.58 -29.24 8.87
CA THR A 175 3.32 -30.37 9.48
C THR A 175 3.21 -30.40 11.00
N ASN A 176 3.11 -29.26 11.67
CA ASN A 176 2.99 -29.23 13.14
C ASN A 176 1.55 -29.53 13.65
N LYS A 177 0.53 -29.42 12.80
CA LYS A 177 -0.85 -29.77 13.16
C LYS A 177 -1.15 -31.26 13.13
N ASP A 178 -0.34 -32.02 12.38
CA ASP A 178 -0.48 -33.50 12.29
C ASP A 178 0.15 -34.24 13.47
N PHE A 179 0.75 -33.52 14.43
CA PHE A 179 1.40 -34.07 15.62
C PHE A 179 0.71 -33.70 16.96
N GLU A 180 -0.43 -32.98 16.93
CA GLU A 180 -1.29 -32.75 18.09
C GLU A 180 -2.57 -33.60 18.00
#